data_a330447c6ed126f65a3d0e1cc56dc0e9
#
_entry.id   a330447c6ed126f65a3d0e1cc56dc0e9
#
_cell.length_a   1.000
_cell.length_b   1.000
_cell.length_c   1.000
_cell.angle_alpha   90.00
_cell.angle_beta   90.00
_cell.angle_gamma   90.00
#
_symmetry.space_group_name_H-M   'P 1'
#
loop_
_entity.id
_entity.type
_entity.pdbx_description
1 polymer ?
#
loop_
_entity_poly.entity_id
_entity_poly.type
_entity_poly.pdbx_seq_one_letter_code
_entity_poly.pdbx_strand_id
1 'polypeptide(L)'
;MHTYVIALDQGTTSSRAVLFDESARIVAMKSYEFEQIYPQPGWVEHDPAAILNTQVDALREVVRISGVPLDSIAAIGITNQRETTLLWDRKTGRPLHNAIVWQCRRTAPIVARLCEEGLEKHIKSVTGLVPDAYFSGSKLSWLLDRLGLHERAERGEICFGTVDSFLAWNLVSGRPHVTDATNASRTMLFDIRKNDWDDTLLDALNIPRAVLPRVTDTSGVIGMLDPSILGRSIPVAALCGDQHSALFGQGCFEPGMMKNTYGTGCFLLMNTGDQPAVSQNGLVSTIAWRLNGTCTYALEGSVFVAGAAIQWLRDEMKIIERASETETIARSLPDNGGVYMVPTFTGLGAPYWDMYSRGTIIGLTRGTGRAHVIRAALESIAYQSADLVSAMASDCGRKPSELRVDGGASANQFLMQFQADVLGCKVIRPAVIETTALGAALLAGLAVGVWKDMDEIRRVWQMDLSLTPQMTEQEREKTMTLWHRAVKRSMRWAEEEE
;
A
#
# COMPACT_ATOMS: atom_id res chain seq x y z
N MET A 1 -21.35 -25.25 -12.84
CA MET A 1 -21.75 -23.82 -12.75
C MET A 1 -20.47 -23.04 -12.52
N HIS A 2 -20.28 -21.94 -13.25
CA HIS A 2 -19.12 -21.09 -12.98
C HIS A 2 -19.30 -20.38 -11.62
N THR A 3 -18.22 -20.27 -10.89
CA THR A 3 -18.17 -19.64 -9.57
C THR A 3 -17.38 -18.33 -9.66
N TYR A 4 -17.90 -17.28 -9.05
CA TYR A 4 -17.27 -15.96 -9.10
C TYR A 4 -17.01 -15.41 -7.71
N VAL A 5 -16.02 -14.52 -7.61
CA VAL A 5 -15.68 -13.78 -6.38
C VAL A 5 -15.59 -12.29 -6.71
N ILE A 6 -16.17 -11.45 -5.86
CA ILE A 6 -16.06 -9.99 -5.99
C ILE A 6 -14.98 -9.49 -5.03
N ALA A 7 -14.12 -8.60 -5.52
CA ALA A 7 -13.27 -7.76 -4.70
C ALA A 7 -13.82 -6.34 -4.66
N LEU A 8 -13.92 -5.76 -3.47
CA LEU A 8 -14.14 -4.35 -3.24
C LEU A 8 -12.79 -3.72 -2.89
N ASP A 9 -12.32 -2.82 -3.75
CA ASP A 9 -11.04 -2.14 -3.61
C ASP A 9 -11.31 -0.65 -3.35
N GLN A 10 -11.19 -0.26 -2.09
CA GLN A 10 -11.39 1.12 -1.66
C GLN A 10 -10.05 1.85 -1.61
N GLY A 11 -9.67 2.49 -2.72
CA GLY A 11 -8.44 3.27 -2.85
C GLY A 11 -8.54 4.68 -2.25
N THR A 12 -7.46 5.43 -2.36
CA THR A 12 -7.41 6.82 -1.83
C THR A 12 -8.29 7.77 -2.63
N THR A 13 -8.40 7.59 -3.93
CA THR A 13 -9.13 8.55 -4.82
C THR A 13 -10.37 7.95 -5.46
N SER A 14 -10.57 6.63 -5.34
CA SER A 14 -11.70 5.94 -5.97
C SER A 14 -12.06 4.66 -5.23
N SER A 15 -13.33 4.27 -5.36
CA SER A 15 -13.86 2.97 -4.94
C SER A 15 -14.07 2.10 -6.16
N ARG A 16 -13.62 0.85 -6.11
CA ARG A 16 -13.67 -0.08 -7.23
C ARG A 16 -14.32 -1.39 -6.80
N ALA A 17 -15.02 -2.04 -7.72
CA ALA A 17 -15.44 -3.42 -7.60
C ALA A 17 -14.97 -4.21 -8.82
N VAL A 18 -14.41 -5.39 -8.58
CA VAL A 18 -13.90 -6.29 -9.63
C VAL A 18 -14.46 -7.68 -9.41
N LEU A 19 -15.03 -8.26 -10.45
CA LEU A 19 -15.55 -9.61 -10.46
C LEU A 19 -14.55 -10.54 -11.14
N PHE A 20 -14.15 -11.60 -10.44
CA PHE A 20 -13.23 -12.62 -10.93
C PHE A 20 -13.94 -13.96 -11.10
N ASP A 21 -13.51 -14.75 -12.11
CA ASP A 21 -13.89 -16.16 -12.26
C ASP A 21 -12.95 -17.08 -11.45
N GLU A 22 -13.25 -18.39 -11.42
CA GLU A 22 -12.44 -19.41 -10.76
C GLU A 22 -11.02 -19.56 -11.31
N SER A 23 -10.76 -19.03 -12.50
CA SER A 23 -9.42 -18.94 -13.10
C SER A 23 -8.68 -17.65 -12.76
N ALA A 24 -9.21 -16.86 -11.81
CA ALA A 24 -8.68 -15.57 -11.39
C ALA A 24 -8.64 -14.51 -12.51
N ARG A 25 -9.46 -14.63 -13.55
CA ARG A 25 -9.59 -13.67 -14.66
C ARG A 25 -10.66 -12.63 -14.33
N ILE A 26 -10.41 -11.39 -14.73
CA ILE A 26 -11.38 -10.31 -14.59
C ILE A 26 -12.55 -10.54 -15.58
N VAL A 27 -13.76 -10.61 -15.06
CA VAL A 27 -15.01 -10.73 -15.83
C VAL A 27 -15.65 -9.35 -16.03
N ALA A 28 -15.64 -8.54 -14.99
CA ALA A 28 -16.16 -7.17 -15.02
C ALA A 28 -15.46 -6.31 -13.96
N MET A 29 -15.40 -5.01 -14.22
CA MET A 29 -14.82 -4.04 -13.29
C MET A 29 -15.57 -2.71 -13.41
N LYS A 30 -15.76 -2.05 -12.26
CA LYS A 30 -16.29 -0.69 -12.21
C LYS A 30 -15.64 0.10 -11.12
N SER A 31 -15.33 1.39 -11.41
CA SER A 31 -14.74 2.33 -10.47
C SER A 31 -15.51 3.64 -10.47
N TYR A 32 -15.57 4.29 -9.30
CA TYR A 32 -16.08 5.64 -9.09
C TYR A 32 -15.09 6.44 -8.28
N GLU A 33 -14.77 7.63 -8.74
CA GLU A 33 -13.98 8.61 -8.01
C GLU A 33 -14.84 9.31 -6.95
N PHE A 34 -14.19 9.85 -5.92
CA PHE A 34 -14.83 10.69 -4.91
C PHE A 34 -13.94 11.88 -4.55
N GLU A 35 -14.56 12.92 -4.03
CA GLU A 35 -13.90 14.19 -3.73
C GLU A 35 -12.88 14.05 -2.60
N GLN A 36 -11.73 14.70 -2.78
CA GLN A 36 -10.68 14.85 -1.76
C GLN A 36 -10.87 16.19 -1.05
N ILE A 37 -10.82 16.21 0.27
CA ILE A 37 -11.08 17.40 1.08
C ILE A 37 -9.76 17.87 1.70
N TYR A 38 -9.41 19.14 1.49
CA TYR A 38 -8.17 19.76 1.99
C TYR A 38 -8.51 20.96 2.89
N PRO A 39 -8.87 20.75 4.18
CA PRO A 39 -9.33 21.84 5.06
C PRO A 39 -8.26 22.89 5.37
N GLN A 40 -6.99 22.47 5.43
CA GLN A 40 -5.83 23.33 5.70
C GLN A 40 -4.58 22.75 5.00
N PRO A 41 -3.50 23.51 4.82
CA PRO A 41 -2.24 22.96 4.30
C PRO A 41 -1.76 21.75 5.11
N GLY A 42 -1.47 20.64 4.42
CA GLY A 42 -1.05 19.37 5.02
C GLY A 42 -2.18 18.55 5.68
N TRP A 43 -3.43 19.01 5.61
CA TRP A 43 -4.61 18.25 6.07
C TRP A 43 -5.31 17.61 4.89
N VAL A 44 -5.66 16.31 5.05
CA VAL A 44 -6.38 15.56 4.02
C VAL A 44 -7.50 14.77 4.69
N GLU A 45 -8.71 14.89 4.15
CA GLU A 45 -9.91 14.22 4.66
C GLU A 45 -10.72 13.63 3.53
N HIS A 46 -11.51 12.60 3.86
CA HIS A 46 -12.56 12.07 3.00
C HIS A 46 -13.91 12.11 3.71
N ASP A 47 -14.98 12.31 2.93
CA ASP A 47 -16.34 12.09 3.42
C ASP A 47 -16.62 10.58 3.55
N PRO A 48 -16.91 10.06 4.77
CA PRO A 48 -17.25 8.66 4.95
C PRO A 48 -18.48 8.20 4.15
N ALA A 49 -19.43 9.11 3.91
CA ALA A 49 -20.60 8.80 3.10
C ALA A 49 -20.21 8.63 1.61
N ALA A 50 -19.30 9.43 1.10
CA ALA A 50 -18.77 9.28 -0.26
C ALA A 50 -18.05 7.95 -0.42
N ILE A 51 -17.19 7.55 0.53
CA ILE A 51 -16.52 6.24 0.55
C ILE A 51 -17.55 5.10 0.46
N LEU A 52 -18.57 5.10 1.34
CA LEU A 52 -19.56 4.05 1.38
C LEU A 52 -20.43 4.01 0.13
N ASN A 53 -20.95 5.15 -0.31
CA ASN A 53 -21.87 5.23 -1.44
C ASN A 53 -21.18 4.80 -2.74
N THR A 54 -19.98 5.33 -3.02
CA THR A 54 -19.23 4.96 -4.23
C THR A 54 -18.83 3.49 -4.24
N GLN A 55 -18.54 2.89 -3.06
CA GLN A 55 -18.25 1.46 -2.96
C GLN A 55 -19.49 0.59 -3.21
N VAL A 56 -20.64 0.98 -2.66
CA VAL A 56 -21.93 0.29 -2.91
C VAL A 56 -22.34 0.42 -4.39
N ASP A 57 -22.18 1.60 -4.98
CA ASP A 57 -22.48 1.83 -6.38
C ASP A 57 -21.58 1.00 -7.30
N ALA A 58 -20.28 0.91 -7.00
CA ALA A 58 -19.34 0.07 -7.73
C ALA A 58 -19.75 -1.42 -7.64
N LEU A 59 -20.12 -1.89 -6.43
CA LEU A 59 -20.60 -3.25 -6.22
C LEU A 59 -21.88 -3.55 -7.02
N ARG A 60 -22.88 -2.68 -6.97
CA ARG A 60 -24.13 -2.85 -7.74
C ARG A 60 -23.86 -2.88 -9.24
N GLU A 61 -23.03 -1.95 -9.70
CA GLU A 61 -22.76 -1.80 -11.12
C GLU A 61 -21.93 -2.95 -11.69
N VAL A 62 -20.92 -3.47 -10.97
CA VAL A 62 -20.12 -4.61 -11.45
C VAL A 62 -20.98 -5.86 -11.63
N VAL A 63 -21.93 -6.09 -10.72
CA VAL A 63 -22.91 -7.20 -10.84
C VAL A 63 -23.81 -6.98 -12.05
N ARG A 64 -24.35 -5.76 -12.20
CA ARG A 64 -25.25 -5.43 -13.32
C ARG A 64 -24.58 -5.61 -14.69
N ILE A 65 -23.34 -5.08 -14.87
CA ILE A 65 -22.66 -5.14 -16.18
C ILE A 65 -22.10 -6.53 -16.49
N SER A 66 -21.79 -7.33 -15.47
CA SER A 66 -21.31 -8.70 -15.68
C SER A 66 -22.38 -9.64 -16.20
N GLY A 67 -23.65 -9.38 -15.84
CA GLY A 67 -24.78 -10.25 -16.17
C GLY A 67 -24.74 -11.63 -15.50
N VAL A 68 -23.84 -11.85 -14.55
CA VAL A 68 -23.75 -13.15 -13.86
C VAL A 68 -24.90 -13.31 -12.85
N PRO A 69 -25.44 -14.53 -12.67
CA PRO A 69 -26.42 -14.78 -11.64
C PRO A 69 -25.85 -14.55 -10.24
N LEU A 70 -26.58 -13.87 -9.36
CA LEU A 70 -26.16 -13.64 -7.97
C LEU A 70 -25.84 -14.94 -7.23
N ASP A 71 -26.51 -16.04 -7.57
CA ASP A 71 -26.30 -17.36 -7.01
C ASP A 71 -24.92 -17.95 -7.33
N SER A 72 -24.26 -17.44 -8.35
CA SER A 72 -22.92 -17.87 -8.76
C SER A 72 -21.79 -17.08 -8.08
N ILE A 73 -22.12 -16.04 -7.30
CA ILE A 73 -21.14 -15.25 -6.55
C ILE A 73 -20.96 -15.90 -5.18
N ALA A 74 -19.78 -16.50 -4.96
CA ALA A 74 -19.47 -17.28 -3.76
C ALA A 74 -19.08 -16.41 -2.56
N ALA A 75 -18.37 -15.31 -2.80
CA ALA A 75 -17.88 -14.43 -1.73
C ALA A 75 -17.55 -13.02 -2.22
N ILE A 76 -17.41 -12.12 -1.24
CA ILE A 76 -16.89 -10.76 -1.38
C ILE A 76 -15.65 -10.61 -0.50
N GLY A 77 -14.55 -10.10 -1.05
CA GLY A 77 -13.37 -9.64 -0.32
C GLY A 77 -13.29 -8.12 -0.33
N ILE A 78 -12.84 -7.53 0.78
CA ILE A 78 -12.64 -6.09 0.92
C ILE A 78 -11.15 -5.82 1.07
N THR A 79 -10.62 -4.92 0.24
CA THR A 79 -9.30 -4.33 0.40
C THR A 79 -9.42 -2.80 0.41
N ASN A 80 -8.51 -2.13 1.10
CA ASN A 80 -8.68 -0.71 1.38
C ASN A 80 -7.36 0.03 1.50
N GLN A 81 -7.41 1.35 1.21
CA GLN A 81 -6.37 2.28 1.66
C GLN A 81 -6.16 2.12 3.17
N ARG A 82 -4.92 1.97 3.60
CA ARG A 82 -4.59 1.71 5.00
C ARG A 82 -4.53 3.01 5.80
N GLU A 83 -4.47 2.91 7.11
CA GLU A 83 -4.22 3.96 8.12
C GLU A 83 -5.26 5.09 8.16
N THR A 84 -6.10 5.26 7.15
CA THR A 84 -7.18 6.25 7.13
C THR A 84 -8.16 5.95 8.26
N THR A 85 -8.38 6.96 9.10
CA THR A 85 -9.00 6.82 10.43
C THR A 85 -10.41 7.38 10.45
N LEU A 86 -11.37 6.56 10.92
CA LEU A 86 -12.77 6.92 11.05
C LEU A 86 -13.28 6.72 12.49
N LEU A 87 -14.20 7.56 12.91
CA LEU A 87 -15.01 7.40 14.12
C LEU A 87 -16.48 7.46 13.77
N TRP A 88 -17.28 6.57 14.36
CA TRP A 88 -18.75 6.60 14.24
C TRP A 88 -19.44 6.20 15.54
N ASP A 89 -20.65 6.68 15.68
CA ASP A 89 -21.53 6.34 16.80
C ASP A 89 -21.98 4.87 16.68
N ARG A 90 -21.74 4.07 17.71
CA ARG A 90 -22.02 2.61 17.71
C ARG A 90 -23.51 2.28 17.52
N LYS A 91 -24.39 3.12 18.02
CA LYS A 91 -25.85 2.86 17.96
C LYS A 91 -26.42 3.19 16.57
N THR A 92 -26.03 4.35 16.03
CA THR A 92 -26.61 4.87 14.80
C THR A 92 -25.81 4.52 13.55
N GLY A 93 -24.51 4.24 13.68
CA GLY A 93 -23.56 4.09 12.58
C GLY A 93 -23.15 5.43 11.94
N ARG A 94 -23.61 6.57 12.48
CA ARG A 94 -23.31 7.89 11.93
C ARG A 94 -21.85 8.26 12.15
N PRO A 95 -21.10 8.63 11.12
CA PRO A 95 -19.75 9.20 11.27
C PRO A 95 -19.78 10.47 12.15
N LEU A 96 -18.77 10.62 12.99
CA LEU A 96 -18.64 11.75 13.93
C LEU A 96 -17.75 12.86 13.36
N HIS A 97 -16.95 12.55 12.34
CA HIS A 97 -16.05 13.46 11.64
C HIS A 97 -15.76 12.89 10.24
N ASN A 98 -15.22 13.70 9.34
CA ASN A 98 -14.61 13.19 8.11
C ASN A 98 -13.48 12.20 8.45
N ALA A 99 -13.25 11.22 7.58
CA ALA A 99 -12.12 10.32 7.70
C ALA A 99 -10.80 11.10 7.56
N ILE A 100 -9.89 10.93 8.52
CA ILE A 100 -8.54 11.53 8.44
C ILE A 100 -7.66 10.59 7.62
N VAL A 101 -7.24 11.05 6.45
CA VAL A 101 -6.51 10.24 5.47
C VAL A 101 -5.07 9.99 5.92
N TRP A 102 -4.50 8.87 5.50
CA TRP A 102 -3.12 8.46 5.80
C TRP A 102 -2.06 9.53 5.45
N GLN A 103 -2.30 10.35 4.43
CA GLN A 103 -1.43 11.45 4.00
C GLN A 103 -1.44 12.66 4.95
N CYS A 104 -2.43 12.75 5.84
CA CYS A 104 -2.64 13.91 6.70
C CYS A 104 -1.57 14.05 7.77
N ARG A 105 -0.98 15.25 7.88
CA ARG A 105 0.14 15.53 8.80
C ARG A 105 -0.26 16.24 10.10
N ARG A 106 -1.59 16.47 10.33
CA ARG A 106 -2.10 17.25 11.49
C ARG A 106 -1.67 16.72 12.86
N THR A 107 -1.35 15.43 12.94
CA THR A 107 -1.02 14.77 14.21
C THR A 107 0.49 14.61 14.45
N ALA A 108 1.33 15.23 13.62
CA ALA A 108 2.79 15.22 13.81
C ALA A 108 3.22 15.70 15.21
N PRO A 109 2.59 16.72 15.85
CA PRO A 109 2.94 17.13 17.22
C PRO A 109 2.67 16.04 18.27
N ILE A 110 1.62 15.21 18.09
CA ILE A 110 1.33 14.08 18.99
C ILE A 110 2.45 13.05 18.92
N VAL A 111 2.91 12.75 17.71
CA VAL A 111 4.01 11.79 17.50
C VAL A 111 5.32 12.32 18.07
N ALA A 112 5.62 13.62 17.89
CA ALA A 112 6.80 14.26 18.47
C ALA A 112 6.79 14.11 20.01
N ARG A 113 5.66 14.38 20.67
CA ARG A 113 5.48 14.18 22.11
C ARG A 113 5.78 12.74 22.55
N LEU A 114 5.27 11.71 21.83
CA LEU A 114 5.57 10.31 22.14
C LEU A 114 7.07 10.00 22.06
N CYS A 115 7.80 10.60 21.12
CA CYS A 115 9.23 10.45 21.01
C CYS A 115 9.97 11.15 22.19
N GLU A 116 9.55 12.36 22.56
CA GLU A 116 10.08 13.10 23.72
C GLU A 116 9.84 12.36 25.03
N GLU A 117 8.71 11.66 25.17
CA GLU A 117 8.38 10.78 26.30
C GLU A 117 9.16 9.45 26.27
N GLY A 118 10.02 9.22 25.25
CA GLY A 118 10.90 8.06 25.15
C GLY A 118 10.25 6.79 24.58
N LEU A 119 9.05 6.88 24.01
CA LEU A 119 8.30 5.73 23.50
C LEU A 119 8.76 5.24 22.11
N GLU A 120 9.67 5.93 21.43
CA GLU A 120 10.13 5.55 20.08
C GLU A 120 10.60 4.09 19.99
N LYS A 121 11.41 3.64 20.97
CA LYS A 121 11.91 2.25 21.01
C LYS A 121 10.79 1.24 21.22
N HIS A 122 9.81 1.58 22.07
CA HIS A 122 8.66 0.73 22.34
C HIS A 122 7.81 0.60 21.09
N ILE A 123 7.45 1.71 20.44
CA ILE A 123 6.70 1.72 19.17
C ILE A 123 7.38 0.80 18.16
N LYS A 124 8.67 1.00 17.87
CA LYS A 124 9.42 0.18 16.90
C LYS A 124 9.44 -1.30 17.25
N SER A 125 9.64 -1.64 18.52
CA SER A 125 9.76 -3.04 18.93
C SER A 125 8.45 -3.81 18.93
N VAL A 126 7.35 -3.14 19.27
CA VAL A 126 6.02 -3.75 19.42
C VAL A 126 5.24 -3.74 18.12
N THR A 127 5.22 -2.60 17.43
CA THR A 127 4.40 -2.44 16.24
C THR A 127 5.15 -2.73 14.93
N GLY A 128 6.48 -2.73 14.96
CA GLY A 128 7.33 -2.81 13.76
C GLY A 128 7.37 -1.51 12.93
N LEU A 129 6.69 -0.46 13.40
CA LEU A 129 6.55 0.81 12.68
C LEU A 129 7.53 1.85 13.22
N VAL A 130 7.83 2.86 12.41
CA VAL A 130 8.48 4.10 12.85
C VAL A 130 7.42 5.04 13.44
N PRO A 131 7.73 5.88 14.44
CA PRO A 131 6.81 6.91 14.91
C PRO A 131 6.54 7.93 13.80
N ASP A 132 5.33 7.96 13.27
CA ASP A 132 4.93 8.91 12.23
C ASP A 132 3.41 9.17 12.25
N ALA A 133 3.02 10.39 11.89
CA ALA A 133 1.62 10.79 11.73
C ALA A 133 0.87 10.03 10.61
N TYR A 134 1.59 9.26 9.82
CA TYR A 134 1.06 8.36 8.81
C TYR A 134 0.08 7.34 9.41
N PHE A 135 0.39 6.78 10.59
CA PHE A 135 -0.35 5.69 11.21
C PHE A 135 -1.59 6.19 11.98
N SER A 136 -2.56 5.29 12.21
CA SER A 136 -3.90 5.66 12.68
C SER A 136 -3.96 6.15 14.13
N GLY A 137 -3.11 5.64 15.02
CA GLY A 137 -3.23 5.86 16.48
C GLY A 137 -3.21 7.33 16.88
N SER A 138 -2.29 8.13 16.31
CA SER A 138 -2.23 9.57 16.58
C SER A 138 -3.46 10.33 16.06
N LYS A 139 -4.07 9.88 14.94
CA LYS A 139 -5.30 10.46 14.39
C LYS A 139 -6.52 10.14 15.26
N LEU A 140 -6.57 8.92 15.79
CA LEU A 140 -7.63 8.52 16.74
C LEU A 140 -7.56 9.34 18.03
N SER A 141 -6.38 9.47 18.64
CA SER A 141 -6.16 10.32 19.80
C SER A 141 -6.62 11.76 19.56
N TRP A 142 -6.18 12.34 18.42
CA TRP A 142 -6.56 13.68 18.02
C TRP A 142 -8.09 13.85 17.87
N LEU A 143 -8.78 12.88 17.29
CA LEU A 143 -10.24 12.92 17.11
C LEU A 143 -10.96 12.86 18.46
N LEU A 144 -10.54 11.99 19.39
CA LEU A 144 -11.14 11.86 20.73
C LEU A 144 -10.99 13.16 21.52
N ASP A 145 -9.79 13.77 21.47
CA ASP A 145 -9.52 15.06 22.13
C ASP A 145 -10.33 16.19 21.48
N ARG A 146 -10.24 16.31 20.17
CA ARG A 146 -10.85 17.42 19.42
C ARG A 146 -12.37 17.50 19.55
N LEU A 147 -13.00 16.33 19.64
CA LEU A 147 -14.46 16.19 19.73
C LEU A 147 -14.97 16.00 21.17
N GLY A 148 -14.08 15.92 22.15
CA GLY A 148 -14.44 15.70 23.56
C GLY A 148 -15.16 14.37 23.79
N LEU A 149 -14.66 13.28 23.20
CA LEU A 149 -15.38 12.01 23.12
C LEU A 149 -14.91 10.94 24.13
N HIS A 150 -13.94 11.22 24.99
CA HIS A 150 -13.32 10.22 25.87
C HIS A 150 -14.34 9.48 26.75
N GLU A 151 -15.23 10.17 27.44
CA GLU A 151 -16.26 9.52 28.29
C GLU A 151 -17.18 8.59 27.50
N ARG A 152 -17.57 9.00 26.26
CA ARG A 152 -18.38 8.16 25.37
C ARG A 152 -17.60 6.97 24.86
N ALA A 153 -16.31 7.17 24.59
CA ALA A 153 -15.39 6.13 24.17
C ALA A 153 -15.18 5.07 25.26
N GLU A 154 -14.97 5.49 26.51
CA GLU A 154 -14.87 4.59 27.67
C GLU A 154 -16.14 3.74 27.88
N ARG A 155 -17.32 4.34 27.66
CA ARG A 155 -18.59 3.60 27.72
C ARG A 155 -18.85 2.70 26.52
N GLY A 156 -17.92 2.67 25.51
CA GLY A 156 -18.06 1.86 24.32
C GLY A 156 -19.17 2.33 23.35
N GLU A 157 -19.58 3.61 23.44
CA GLU A 157 -20.62 4.19 22.57
C GLU A 157 -20.09 4.58 21.19
N ILE A 158 -18.78 4.53 20.99
CA ILE A 158 -18.08 4.94 19.78
C ILE A 158 -17.30 3.77 19.21
N CYS A 159 -17.27 3.66 17.91
CA CYS A 159 -16.40 2.75 17.18
C CYS A 159 -15.29 3.55 16.47
N PHE A 160 -14.07 3.05 16.59
CA PHE A 160 -12.95 3.39 15.72
C PHE A 160 -12.77 2.31 14.66
N GLY A 161 -12.31 2.70 13.51
CA GLY A 161 -11.81 1.77 12.49
C GLY A 161 -11.02 2.45 11.40
N THR A 162 -10.27 1.64 10.69
CA THR A 162 -9.80 1.93 9.35
C THR A 162 -10.94 1.69 8.36
N VAL A 163 -10.71 1.93 7.07
CA VAL A 163 -11.78 1.88 6.07
C VAL A 163 -12.43 0.51 5.98
N ASP A 164 -11.67 -0.59 6.14
CA ASP A 164 -12.20 -1.96 6.20
C ASP A 164 -13.26 -2.14 7.29
N SER A 165 -12.98 -1.65 8.49
CA SER A 165 -13.92 -1.73 9.62
C SER A 165 -15.21 -0.97 9.34
N PHE A 166 -15.09 0.23 8.75
CA PHE A 166 -16.24 1.06 8.40
C PHE A 166 -17.08 0.43 7.29
N LEU A 167 -16.45 -0.15 6.27
CA LEU A 167 -17.13 -0.88 5.20
C LEU A 167 -17.78 -2.16 5.75
N ALA A 168 -17.08 -2.96 6.56
CA ALA A 168 -17.65 -4.15 7.19
C ALA A 168 -18.87 -3.81 8.05
N TRP A 169 -18.79 -2.73 8.85
CA TRP A 169 -19.91 -2.24 9.67
C TRP A 169 -21.16 -1.90 8.83
N ASN A 170 -20.99 -1.29 7.68
CA ASN A 170 -22.10 -0.81 6.85
C ASN A 170 -22.60 -1.82 5.82
N LEU A 171 -21.73 -2.75 5.37
CA LEU A 171 -22.09 -3.71 4.32
C LEU A 171 -22.56 -5.06 4.88
N VAL A 172 -22.13 -5.44 6.11
CA VAL A 172 -22.42 -6.76 6.67
C VAL A 172 -23.60 -6.70 7.63
N SER A 173 -24.55 -7.64 7.47
CA SER A 173 -25.66 -7.81 8.38
C SER A 173 -25.19 -8.01 9.82
N GLY A 174 -25.84 -7.35 10.77
CA GLY A 174 -25.47 -7.39 12.18
C GLY A 174 -24.34 -6.41 12.57
N ARG A 175 -23.83 -5.64 11.61
CA ARG A 175 -22.85 -4.55 11.85
C ARG A 175 -21.64 -4.98 12.68
N PRO A 176 -20.85 -5.95 12.25
CA PRO A 176 -19.70 -6.42 13.02
C PRO A 176 -18.64 -5.31 13.12
N HIS A 177 -18.17 -5.04 14.35
CA HIS A 177 -17.06 -4.13 14.58
C HIS A 177 -15.75 -4.91 14.54
N VAL A 178 -15.19 -5.07 13.38
CA VAL A 178 -14.01 -5.89 13.10
C VAL A 178 -13.02 -5.16 12.19
N THR A 179 -11.76 -5.55 12.30
CA THR A 179 -10.67 -5.24 11.36
C THR A 179 -9.86 -6.51 11.16
N ASP A 180 -9.01 -6.56 10.13
CA ASP A 180 -8.07 -7.68 10.00
C ASP A 180 -6.69 -7.36 10.58
N ALA A 181 -5.84 -8.40 10.70
CA ALA A 181 -4.50 -8.24 11.25
C ALA A 181 -3.60 -7.31 10.42
N THR A 182 -3.79 -7.23 9.09
CA THR A 182 -3.00 -6.36 8.22
C THR A 182 -3.31 -4.88 8.47
N ASN A 183 -4.59 -4.52 8.58
CA ASN A 183 -5.01 -3.15 8.92
C ASN A 183 -4.66 -2.80 10.37
N ALA A 184 -4.87 -3.72 11.33
CA ALA A 184 -4.49 -3.51 12.72
C ALA A 184 -3.00 -3.21 12.87
N SER A 185 -2.12 -3.92 12.15
CA SER A 185 -0.67 -3.71 12.18
C SER A 185 -0.23 -2.32 11.68
N ARG A 186 -1.13 -1.56 11.02
CA ARG A 186 -0.86 -0.20 10.52
C ARG A 186 -1.36 0.92 11.42
N THR A 187 -1.85 0.58 12.59
CA THR A 187 -2.45 1.58 13.50
C THR A 187 -1.46 2.28 14.42
N MET A 188 -0.26 1.73 14.60
CA MET A 188 0.69 2.11 15.66
C MET A 188 0.12 1.88 17.08
N LEU A 189 -0.85 0.96 17.21
CA LEU A 189 -1.48 0.56 18.45
C LEU A 189 -1.42 -0.95 18.70
N PHE A 190 -0.98 -1.71 17.71
CA PHE A 190 -1.08 -3.17 17.68
C PHE A 190 0.28 -3.85 17.84
N ASP A 191 0.38 -4.75 18.82
CA ASP A 191 1.55 -5.61 19.00
C ASP A 191 1.51 -6.74 17.97
N ILE A 192 2.34 -6.62 16.92
CA ILE A 192 2.37 -7.58 15.81
C ILE A 192 2.89 -8.97 16.21
N ARG A 193 3.54 -9.10 17.38
CA ARG A 193 4.04 -10.39 17.89
C ARG A 193 3.02 -11.09 18.77
N LYS A 194 2.31 -10.32 19.63
CA LYS A 194 1.25 -10.84 20.48
C LYS A 194 -0.08 -10.99 19.77
N ASN A 195 -0.26 -10.32 18.62
CA ASN A 195 -1.51 -10.23 17.89
C ASN A 195 -2.65 -9.63 18.72
N ASP A 196 -2.34 -8.59 19.51
CA ASP A 196 -3.30 -7.84 20.30
C ASP A 196 -2.93 -6.36 20.38
N TRP A 197 -3.87 -5.53 20.81
CA TRP A 197 -3.66 -4.11 21.05
C TRP A 197 -2.69 -3.92 22.22
N ASP A 198 -1.76 -2.97 22.09
CA ASP A 198 -0.74 -2.69 23.12
C ASP A 198 -1.24 -1.65 24.11
N ASP A 199 -1.46 -2.06 25.37
CA ASP A 199 -2.01 -1.20 26.41
C ASP A 199 -1.11 0.01 26.72
N THR A 200 0.22 -0.12 26.60
CA THR A 200 1.15 1.00 26.82
C THR A 200 0.92 2.12 25.79
N LEU A 201 0.70 1.77 24.53
CA LEU A 201 0.43 2.74 23.48
C LEU A 201 -0.99 3.31 23.58
N LEU A 202 -1.95 2.52 24.01
CA LEU A 202 -3.31 2.99 24.27
C LEU A 202 -3.32 4.03 25.40
N ASP A 203 -2.64 3.75 26.51
CA ASP A 203 -2.51 4.66 27.65
C ASP A 203 -1.79 5.96 27.26
N ALA A 204 -0.66 5.86 26.55
CA ALA A 204 0.13 7.02 26.13
C ALA A 204 -0.64 7.95 25.16
N LEU A 205 -1.57 7.40 24.38
CA LEU A 205 -2.41 8.14 23.45
C LEU A 205 -3.81 8.45 24.03
N ASN A 206 -4.08 8.05 25.27
CA ASN A 206 -5.37 8.21 25.95
C ASN A 206 -6.54 7.62 25.12
N ILE A 207 -6.35 6.40 24.61
CA ILE A 207 -7.32 5.70 23.78
C ILE A 207 -8.00 4.57 24.59
N PRO A 208 -9.29 4.67 24.91
CA PRO A 208 -10.01 3.58 25.56
C PRO A 208 -10.10 2.34 24.68
N ARG A 209 -9.73 1.16 25.22
CA ARG A 209 -9.79 -0.12 24.49
C ARG A 209 -11.18 -0.43 23.91
N ALA A 210 -12.24 0.09 24.54
CA ALA A 210 -13.64 -0.13 24.14
C ALA A 210 -14.00 0.42 22.74
N VAL A 211 -13.21 1.35 22.19
CA VAL A 211 -13.45 1.89 20.85
C VAL A 211 -12.86 1.02 19.74
N LEU A 212 -11.95 0.09 20.08
CA LEU A 212 -11.18 -0.68 19.12
C LEU A 212 -11.99 -1.84 18.53
N PRO A 213 -11.82 -2.18 17.24
CA PRO A 213 -12.44 -3.33 16.62
C PRO A 213 -11.81 -4.64 17.10
N ARG A 214 -12.57 -5.73 17.02
CA ARG A 214 -12.00 -7.08 17.17
C ARG A 214 -11.17 -7.42 15.93
N VAL A 215 -9.95 -7.90 16.14
CA VAL A 215 -9.03 -8.27 15.05
C VAL A 215 -9.33 -9.70 14.58
N THR A 216 -9.57 -9.84 13.27
CA THR A 216 -9.86 -11.13 12.61
C THR A 216 -8.68 -11.60 11.76
N ASP A 217 -8.74 -12.85 11.31
CA ASP A 217 -7.89 -13.31 10.22
C ASP A 217 -8.17 -12.52 8.93
N THR A 218 -7.17 -12.44 8.05
CA THR A 218 -7.27 -11.74 6.76
C THR A 218 -8.19 -12.49 5.79
N SER A 219 -8.22 -13.83 5.87
CA SER A 219 -9.14 -14.70 5.14
C SER A 219 -10.03 -15.44 6.14
N GLY A 220 -11.34 -15.21 6.05
CA GLY A 220 -12.35 -15.81 6.92
C GLY A 220 -13.68 -15.10 6.79
N VAL A 221 -14.78 -15.83 6.90
CA VAL A 221 -16.13 -15.24 6.81
C VAL A 221 -16.39 -14.37 8.04
N ILE A 222 -16.56 -13.06 7.81
CA ILE A 222 -16.88 -12.07 8.86
C ILE A 222 -18.37 -11.86 9.04
N GLY A 223 -19.17 -12.26 8.07
CA GLY A 223 -20.63 -12.19 8.06
C GLY A 223 -21.19 -12.22 6.64
N MET A 224 -22.47 -11.92 6.53
CA MET A 224 -23.17 -11.92 5.24
C MET A 224 -23.45 -10.50 4.79
N LEU A 225 -23.28 -10.21 3.49
CA LEU A 225 -23.70 -8.95 2.90
C LEU A 225 -25.17 -8.69 3.22
N ASP A 226 -25.49 -7.44 3.61
CA ASP A 226 -26.86 -7.04 3.86
C ASP A 226 -27.69 -7.18 2.57
N PRO A 227 -28.77 -7.97 2.58
CA PRO A 227 -29.55 -8.24 1.38
C PRO A 227 -30.20 -6.98 0.78
N SER A 228 -30.32 -5.88 1.52
CA SER A 228 -30.81 -4.59 0.98
C SER A 228 -29.89 -4.01 -0.10
N ILE A 229 -28.63 -4.46 -0.18
CA ILE A 229 -27.64 -3.94 -1.14
C ILE A 229 -27.82 -4.56 -2.52
N LEU A 230 -27.92 -5.91 -2.60
CA LEU A 230 -28.02 -6.65 -3.87
C LEU A 230 -29.28 -7.53 -3.98
N GLY A 231 -30.15 -7.52 -2.97
CA GLY A 231 -31.29 -8.45 -2.91
C GLY A 231 -30.94 -9.86 -2.46
N ARG A 232 -29.67 -10.12 -2.08
CA ARG A 232 -29.15 -11.42 -1.67
C ARG A 232 -28.07 -11.29 -0.62
N SER A 233 -28.02 -12.26 0.29
CA SER A 233 -26.92 -12.42 1.24
C SER A 233 -25.78 -13.21 0.60
N ILE A 234 -24.58 -12.61 0.54
CA ILE A 234 -23.33 -13.20 0.02
C ILE A 234 -22.30 -13.14 1.14
N PRO A 235 -21.48 -14.19 1.39
CA PRO A 235 -20.42 -14.12 2.39
C PRO A 235 -19.43 -12.98 2.12
N VAL A 236 -19.18 -12.12 3.11
CA VAL A 236 -18.02 -11.22 3.12
C VAL A 236 -16.92 -11.96 3.88
N ALA A 237 -15.86 -12.34 3.17
CA ALA A 237 -14.95 -13.40 3.60
C ALA A 237 -13.46 -13.02 3.59
N ALA A 238 -13.13 -11.75 3.37
CA ALA A 238 -11.78 -11.23 3.54
C ALA A 238 -11.81 -9.73 3.84
N LEU A 239 -10.89 -9.30 4.72
CA LEU A 239 -10.47 -7.92 4.90
C LEU A 239 -8.94 -7.89 4.76
N CYS A 240 -8.39 -6.93 3.99
CA CYS A 240 -6.96 -6.82 3.79
C CYS A 240 -6.56 -5.39 3.40
N GLY A 241 -5.50 -4.86 3.99
CA GLY A 241 -4.92 -3.61 3.51
C GLY A 241 -4.41 -3.72 2.07
N ASP A 242 -4.52 -2.64 1.29
CA ASP A 242 -4.27 -2.61 -0.16
C ASP A 242 -2.91 -3.19 -0.59
N GLN A 243 -1.84 -2.79 0.06
CA GLN A 243 -0.49 -3.25 -0.28
C GLN A 243 -0.24 -4.70 0.13
N HIS A 244 -0.88 -5.16 1.21
CA HIS A 244 -0.85 -6.55 1.67
C HIS A 244 -1.67 -7.45 0.74
N SER A 245 -2.83 -6.96 0.34
CA SER A 245 -3.67 -7.60 -0.68
C SER A 245 -2.91 -7.74 -2.00
N ALA A 246 -2.20 -6.69 -2.45
CA ALA A 246 -1.36 -6.77 -3.64
C ALA A 246 -0.21 -7.79 -3.49
N LEU A 247 0.42 -7.88 -2.31
CA LEU A 247 1.44 -8.90 -2.04
C LEU A 247 0.88 -10.32 -2.19
N PHE A 248 -0.33 -10.55 -1.65
CA PHE A 248 -1.04 -11.82 -1.78
C PHE A 248 -1.47 -12.09 -3.23
N GLY A 249 -2.05 -11.10 -3.90
CA GLY A 249 -2.48 -11.18 -5.30
C GLY A 249 -1.33 -11.37 -6.29
N GLN A 250 -0.15 -10.92 -5.94
CA GLN A 250 1.09 -11.22 -6.66
C GLN A 250 1.61 -12.65 -6.39
N GLY A 251 0.99 -13.41 -5.48
CA GLY A 251 1.44 -14.75 -5.13
C GLY A 251 2.80 -14.79 -4.45
N CYS A 252 3.18 -13.73 -3.72
CA CYS A 252 4.46 -13.65 -3.00
C CYS A 252 4.41 -14.44 -1.68
N PHE A 253 4.20 -15.75 -1.79
CA PHE A 253 3.91 -16.63 -0.65
C PHE A 253 5.15 -17.16 0.07
N GLU A 254 6.32 -17.11 -0.55
CA GLU A 254 7.55 -17.59 0.05
C GLU A 254 8.40 -16.45 0.61
N PRO A 255 9.12 -16.69 1.72
CA PRO A 255 10.06 -15.69 2.27
C PRO A 255 11.11 -15.25 1.24
N GLY A 256 11.29 -13.96 1.08
CA GLY A 256 12.19 -13.34 0.09
C GLY A 256 11.52 -12.99 -1.24
N MET A 257 10.27 -13.43 -1.49
CA MET A 257 9.49 -12.93 -2.62
C MET A 257 9.02 -11.52 -2.33
N MET A 258 9.02 -10.68 -3.37
CA MET A 258 8.74 -9.27 -3.27
C MET A 258 7.73 -8.81 -4.33
N LYS A 259 6.97 -7.80 -3.99
CA LYS A 259 6.20 -7.03 -4.97
C LYS A 259 6.58 -5.56 -4.91
N ASN A 260 6.49 -4.87 -6.05
CA ASN A 260 6.58 -3.41 -6.13
C ASN A 260 5.44 -2.87 -7.00
N THR A 261 4.63 -1.99 -6.42
CA THR A 261 3.58 -1.27 -7.15
C THR A 261 4.11 0.07 -7.63
N TYR A 262 4.19 0.27 -8.93
CA TYR A 262 4.70 1.47 -9.59
C TYR A 262 3.57 2.44 -9.90
N GLY A 263 3.29 3.35 -8.97
CA GLY A 263 2.31 4.43 -9.08
C GLY A 263 2.97 5.81 -9.09
N THR A 264 2.35 6.79 -8.46
CA THR A 264 2.93 8.13 -8.20
C THR A 264 4.24 8.01 -7.42
N GLY A 265 4.27 7.14 -6.41
CA GLY A 265 5.42 6.58 -5.75
C GLY A 265 5.54 5.07 -6.03
N CYS A 266 6.49 4.39 -5.36
CA CYS A 266 6.54 2.94 -5.33
C CYS A 266 6.32 2.42 -3.92
N PHE A 267 5.55 1.32 -3.80
CA PHE A 267 5.32 0.61 -2.55
C PHE A 267 5.84 -0.82 -2.69
N LEU A 268 6.93 -1.07 -2.02
CA LEU A 268 7.65 -2.34 -2.08
C LEU A 268 7.44 -3.12 -0.79
N LEU A 269 6.98 -4.36 -0.91
CA LEU A 269 6.83 -5.29 0.20
C LEU A 269 7.60 -6.57 -0.08
N MET A 270 8.31 -7.07 0.94
CA MET A 270 9.00 -8.36 0.93
C MET A 270 8.40 -9.27 2.00
N ASN A 271 7.96 -10.45 1.62
CA ASN A 271 7.57 -11.50 2.57
C ASN A 271 8.79 -11.94 3.40
N THR A 272 8.69 -11.87 4.72
CA THR A 272 9.77 -12.24 5.65
C THR A 272 9.54 -13.60 6.33
N GLY A 273 8.39 -14.23 6.09
CA GLY A 273 8.00 -15.51 6.70
C GLY A 273 7.23 -15.34 8.00
N ASP A 274 7.45 -16.27 8.93
CA ASP A 274 6.74 -16.40 10.19
C ASP A 274 7.30 -15.53 11.34
N GLN A 275 8.34 -14.77 11.08
CA GLN A 275 8.95 -13.84 12.05
C GLN A 275 9.02 -12.42 11.51
N PRO A 276 8.64 -11.41 12.31
CA PRO A 276 8.82 -10.03 11.92
C PRO A 276 10.31 -9.66 11.91
N ALA A 277 10.78 -9.10 10.81
CA ALA A 277 12.13 -8.59 10.70
C ALA A 277 12.25 -7.25 11.44
N VAL A 278 13.36 -7.03 12.14
CA VAL A 278 13.66 -5.75 12.78
C VAL A 278 14.56 -4.95 11.84
N SER A 279 14.00 -3.93 11.20
CA SER A 279 14.76 -3.11 10.27
C SER A 279 15.77 -2.20 10.98
N GLN A 280 17.01 -2.20 10.49
CA GLN A 280 18.05 -1.24 10.84
C GLN A 280 18.17 -0.11 9.79
N ASN A 281 17.46 -0.24 8.68
CA ASN A 281 17.49 0.68 7.53
C ASN A 281 16.24 1.55 7.43
N GLY A 282 15.43 1.65 8.52
CA GLY A 282 14.25 2.50 8.56
C GLY A 282 13.05 1.98 7.75
N LEU A 283 13.04 0.69 7.40
CA LEU A 283 11.87 0.03 6.83
C LEU A 283 10.86 -0.27 7.94
N VAL A 284 9.61 -0.53 7.57
CA VAL A 284 8.59 -0.91 8.52
C VAL A 284 8.26 -2.39 8.42
N SER A 285 8.15 -3.06 9.57
CA SER A 285 7.62 -4.42 9.67
C SER A 285 6.11 -4.37 9.82
N THR A 286 5.42 -5.31 9.17
CA THR A 286 3.96 -5.37 9.18
C THR A 286 3.50 -6.83 9.08
N ILE A 287 2.26 -7.13 9.45
CA ILE A 287 1.66 -8.44 9.19
C ILE A 287 1.23 -8.46 7.72
N ALA A 288 1.80 -9.34 6.92
CA ALA A 288 1.45 -9.53 5.51
C ALA A 288 0.03 -10.10 5.34
N TRP A 289 -0.31 -11.11 6.13
CA TRP A 289 -1.64 -11.71 6.30
C TRP A 289 -1.66 -12.59 7.54
N ARG A 290 -2.85 -12.88 8.05
CA ARG A 290 -3.08 -13.89 9.08
C ARG A 290 -4.10 -14.91 8.56
N LEU A 291 -3.70 -16.19 8.51
CA LEU A 291 -4.53 -17.30 8.05
C LEU A 291 -4.58 -18.36 9.14
N ASN A 292 -5.79 -18.77 9.55
CA ASN A 292 -5.99 -19.77 10.60
C ASN A 292 -5.19 -19.46 11.88
N GLY A 293 -5.16 -18.20 12.28
CA GLY A 293 -4.44 -17.72 13.46
C GLY A 293 -2.92 -17.58 13.29
N THR A 294 -2.35 -17.98 12.15
CA THR A 294 -0.91 -17.90 11.89
C THR A 294 -0.58 -16.66 11.06
N CYS A 295 0.36 -15.84 11.54
CA CYS A 295 0.83 -14.65 10.84
C CYS A 295 2.00 -14.96 9.90
N THR A 296 1.93 -14.35 8.71
CA THR A 296 3.07 -14.12 7.84
C THR A 296 3.40 -12.64 7.91
N TYR A 297 4.68 -12.29 7.93
CA TYR A 297 5.15 -10.92 8.06
C TYR A 297 5.77 -10.41 6.77
N ALA A 298 5.86 -9.08 6.65
CA ALA A 298 6.55 -8.42 5.55
C ALA A 298 7.36 -7.22 6.04
N LEU A 299 8.43 -6.90 5.33
CA LEU A 299 9.05 -5.58 5.35
C LEU A 299 8.44 -4.71 4.25
N GLU A 300 8.17 -3.45 4.57
CA GLU A 300 7.66 -2.45 3.64
C GLU A 300 8.62 -1.25 3.56
N GLY A 301 8.86 -0.78 2.34
CA GLY A 301 9.55 0.46 2.04
C GLY A 301 8.83 1.22 0.93
N SER A 302 8.94 2.54 0.94
CA SER A 302 8.27 3.40 -0.04
C SER A 302 9.25 4.33 -0.73
N VAL A 303 9.11 4.46 -2.06
CA VAL A 303 9.70 5.51 -2.87
C VAL A 303 8.64 6.60 -3.03
N PHE A 304 8.92 7.81 -2.58
CA PHE A 304 7.91 8.89 -2.59
C PHE A 304 7.67 9.45 -3.99
N VAL A 305 8.70 9.50 -4.82
CA VAL A 305 8.65 10.10 -6.16
C VAL A 305 9.11 9.07 -7.20
N ALA A 306 8.15 8.45 -7.87
CA ALA A 306 8.35 7.52 -8.98
C ALA A 306 7.66 8.05 -10.25
N GLY A 307 6.43 7.65 -10.52
CA GLY A 307 5.63 8.18 -11.62
C GLY A 307 5.43 9.71 -11.54
N ALA A 308 5.50 10.28 -10.32
CA ALA A 308 5.47 11.72 -10.12
C ALA A 308 6.64 12.45 -10.84
N ALA A 309 7.82 11.83 -10.97
CA ALA A 309 8.92 12.39 -11.75
C ALA A 309 8.56 12.51 -13.24
N ILE A 310 7.88 11.51 -13.77
CA ILE A 310 7.41 11.50 -15.16
C ILE A 310 6.27 12.52 -15.38
N GLN A 311 5.37 12.64 -14.42
CA GLN A 311 4.33 13.69 -14.44
C GLN A 311 4.96 15.08 -14.43
N TRP A 312 5.98 15.31 -13.59
CA TRP A 312 6.72 16.57 -13.55
C TRP A 312 7.39 16.90 -14.89
N LEU A 313 7.99 15.92 -15.58
CA LEU A 313 8.55 16.12 -16.93
C LEU A 313 7.47 16.53 -17.94
N ARG A 314 6.22 16.04 -17.78
CA ARG A 314 5.10 16.36 -18.66
C ARG A 314 4.48 17.71 -18.31
N ASP A 315 4.13 17.93 -17.06
CA ASP A 315 3.23 19.03 -16.64
C ASP A 315 3.99 20.33 -16.39
N GLU A 316 5.17 20.26 -15.77
CA GLU A 316 5.98 21.42 -15.41
C GLU A 316 7.10 21.69 -16.43
N MET A 317 7.91 20.67 -16.72
CA MET A 317 9.02 20.83 -17.67
C MET A 317 8.55 20.85 -19.13
N LYS A 318 7.38 20.28 -19.43
CA LYS A 318 6.76 20.21 -20.76
C LYS A 318 7.70 19.64 -21.83
N ILE A 319 8.54 18.67 -21.45
CA ILE A 319 9.49 18.01 -22.35
C ILE A 319 9.00 16.65 -22.85
N ILE A 320 7.82 16.20 -22.43
CA ILE A 320 7.04 15.08 -22.98
C ILE A 320 5.57 15.49 -23.01
N GLU A 321 4.78 14.89 -23.90
CA GLU A 321 3.33 15.07 -23.94
C GLU A 321 2.61 13.94 -23.20
N ARG A 322 3.16 12.73 -23.26
CA ARG A 322 2.59 11.52 -22.65
C ARG A 322 3.67 10.67 -21.98
N ALA A 323 3.34 10.06 -20.87
CA ALA A 323 4.26 9.16 -20.16
C ALA A 323 4.76 8.00 -21.04
N SER A 324 3.93 7.50 -21.96
CA SER A 324 4.27 6.41 -22.88
C SER A 324 5.43 6.73 -23.83
N GLU A 325 5.73 8.01 -24.11
CA GLU A 325 6.84 8.41 -24.97
C GLU A 325 8.20 8.11 -24.34
N THR A 326 8.26 8.07 -23.01
CA THR A 326 9.52 7.94 -22.27
C THR A 326 10.26 6.65 -22.60
N GLU A 327 9.56 5.56 -22.89
CA GLU A 327 10.18 4.29 -23.28
C GLU A 327 10.95 4.42 -24.60
N THR A 328 10.30 4.93 -25.64
CA THR A 328 10.91 5.10 -26.97
C THR A 328 12.09 6.06 -26.89
N ILE A 329 11.94 7.16 -26.16
CA ILE A 329 13.00 8.15 -25.99
C ILE A 329 14.20 7.55 -25.23
N ALA A 330 13.97 6.83 -24.14
CA ALA A 330 15.05 6.20 -23.38
C ALA A 330 15.81 5.15 -24.21
N ARG A 331 15.09 4.35 -25.01
CA ARG A 331 15.69 3.34 -25.93
C ARG A 331 16.47 3.95 -27.08
N SER A 332 16.24 5.21 -27.43
CA SER A 332 16.98 5.89 -28.50
C SER A 332 18.44 6.20 -28.15
N LEU A 333 18.78 6.10 -26.88
CA LEU A 333 20.14 6.34 -26.37
C LEU A 333 20.82 5.02 -25.98
N PRO A 334 22.12 4.86 -26.20
CA PRO A 334 22.86 3.67 -25.74
C PRO A 334 22.92 3.60 -24.20
N ASP A 335 23.09 4.75 -23.53
CA ASP A 335 23.15 4.89 -22.09
C ASP A 335 22.61 6.27 -21.65
N ASN A 336 22.71 6.61 -20.37
CA ASN A 336 22.25 7.90 -19.84
C ASN A 336 23.26 9.06 -20.05
N GLY A 337 24.38 8.83 -20.73
CA GLY A 337 25.43 9.85 -20.96
C GLY A 337 26.08 10.36 -19.67
N GLY A 338 26.02 9.61 -18.57
CA GLY A 338 26.49 10.01 -17.26
C GLY A 338 25.53 10.94 -16.50
N VAL A 339 24.30 11.13 -16.99
CA VAL A 339 23.29 11.98 -16.37
C VAL A 339 22.48 11.17 -15.36
N TYR A 340 22.41 11.63 -14.13
CA TYR A 340 21.60 11.05 -13.05
C TYR A 340 20.61 12.09 -12.53
N MET A 341 19.37 11.67 -12.34
CA MET A 341 18.33 12.48 -11.69
C MET A 341 17.99 11.86 -10.33
N VAL A 342 18.04 12.65 -9.28
CA VAL A 342 17.56 12.29 -7.94
C VAL A 342 16.26 13.05 -7.69
N PRO A 343 15.06 12.46 -7.87
CA PRO A 343 13.79 13.19 -7.91
C PRO A 343 13.20 13.39 -6.51
N THR A 344 13.98 13.95 -5.58
CA THR A 344 13.61 14.14 -4.17
C THR A 344 12.85 15.44 -3.95
N PHE A 345 11.68 15.59 -4.61
CA PHE A 345 10.88 16.81 -4.53
C PHE A 345 10.37 17.10 -3.12
N THR A 346 10.18 16.06 -2.32
CA THR A 346 9.65 16.13 -0.95
C THR A 346 10.60 15.49 0.08
N GLY A 347 11.89 15.37 -0.24
CA GLY A 347 12.88 14.66 0.57
C GLY A 347 13.04 13.19 0.17
N LEU A 348 13.98 12.50 0.83
CA LEU A 348 14.27 11.06 0.68
C LEU A 348 13.61 10.28 1.81
N GLY A 349 12.93 9.18 1.45
CA GLY A 349 12.49 8.16 2.39
C GLY A 349 13.59 7.14 2.74
N ALA A 350 13.16 5.94 3.11
CA ALA A 350 14.09 4.83 3.37
C ALA A 350 14.97 4.53 2.15
N PRO A 351 16.24 4.16 2.34
CA PRO A 351 16.96 4.04 3.61
C PRO A 351 17.61 5.33 4.11
N TYR A 352 17.47 6.43 3.41
CA TYR A 352 18.24 7.68 3.63
C TYR A 352 17.65 8.60 4.70
N TRP A 353 16.33 8.73 4.77
CA TRP A 353 15.56 9.57 5.71
C TRP A 353 16.06 11.01 5.79
N ASP A 354 16.20 11.68 4.63
CA ASP A 354 16.62 13.07 4.53
C ASP A 354 15.49 13.96 4.01
N MET A 355 14.84 14.67 4.92
CA MET A 355 13.76 15.61 4.59
C MET A 355 14.26 16.90 3.91
N TYR A 356 15.55 17.20 3.98
CA TYR A 356 16.16 18.41 3.40
C TYR A 356 16.71 18.16 2.00
N SER A 357 16.78 16.94 1.53
CA SER A 357 17.13 16.63 0.14
C SER A 357 16.15 17.27 -0.84
N ARG A 358 16.66 17.75 -1.98
CA ARG A 358 15.85 18.33 -3.08
C ARG A 358 16.23 17.74 -4.41
N GLY A 359 15.28 17.80 -5.37
CA GLY A 359 15.45 17.28 -6.71
C GLY A 359 16.71 17.82 -7.38
N THR A 360 17.55 16.90 -7.90
CA THR A 360 18.88 17.25 -8.44
C THR A 360 19.12 16.49 -9.74
N ILE A 361 19.69 17.16 -10.73
CA ILE A 361 20.19 16.54 -11.95
C ILE A 361 21.70 16.77 -12.03
N ILE A 362 22.47 15.70 -12.16
CA ILE A 362 23.93 15.71 -12.15
C ILE A 362 24.48 15.05 -13.42
N GLY A 363 25.69 15.43 -13.83
CA GLY A 363 26.38 14.81 -14.97
C GLY A 363 26.13 15.52 -16.30
N LEU A 364 25.54 16.71 -16.29
CA LEU A 364 25.29 17.49 -17.49
C LEU A 364 26.58 17.90 -18.19
N THR A 365 26.62 17.69 -19.49
CA THR A 365 27.69 18.15 -20.38
C THR A 365 27.09 18.94 -21.54
N ARG A 366 27.91 19.56 -22.37
CA ARG A 366 27.41 20.29 -23.55
C ARG A 366 26.65 19.40 -24.53
N GLY A 367 26.92 18.09 -24.54
CA GLY A 367 26.22 17.11 -25.37
C GLY A 367 24.93 16.56 -24.74
N THR A 368 24.61 16.93 -23.50
CA THR A 368 23.38 16.46 -22.84
C THR A 368 22.15 17.11 -23.45
N GLY A 369 21.22 16.31 -23.92
CA GLY A 369 19.95 16.77 -24.49
C GLY A 369 18.75 16.24 -23.71
N ARG A 370 17.55 16.63 -24.15
CA ARG A 370 16.23 16.24 -23.58
C ARG A 370 16.13 14.74 -23.31
N ALA A 371 16.57 13.91 -24.26
CA ALA A 371 16.45 12.45 -24.15
C ALA A 371 17.25 11.87 -22.94
N HIS A 372 18.41 12.44 -22.63
CA HIS A 372 19.22 12.03 -21.47
C HIS A 372 18.51 12.32 -20.14
N VAL A 373 17.86 13.49 -20.02
CA VAL A 373 17.09 13.87 -18.83
C VAL A 373 15.89 12.94 -18.63
N ILE A 374 15.16 12.64 -19.72
CA ILE A 374 14.00 11.72 -19.67
C ILE A 374 14.44 10.31 -19.26
N ARG A 375 15.54 9.83 -19.84
CA ARG A 375 16.09 8.51 -19.49
C ARG A 375 16.56 8.48 -18.04
N ALA A 376 17.27 9.50 -17.58
CA ALA A 376 17.72 9.59 -16.17
C ALA A 376 16.55 9.60 -15.19
N ALA A 377 15.42 10.23 -15.54
CA ALA A 377 14.20 10.21 -14.74
C ALA A 377 13.58 8.81 -14.66
N LEU A 378 13.51 8.05 -15.76
CA LEU A 378 13.07 6.65 -15.73
C LEU A 378 14.00 5.76 -14.91
N GLU A 379 15.31 5.86 -15.15
CA GLU A 379 16.31 5.09 -14.43
C GLU A 379 16.28 5.37 -12.93
N SER A 380 15.97 6.61 -12.51
CA SER A 380 15.87 7.00 -11.10
C SER A 380 14.83 6.20 -10.32
N ILE A 381 13.74 5.81 -10.96
CA ILE A 381 12.69 4.98 -10.36
C ILE A 381 13.24 3.59 -10.00
N ALA A 382 14.01 3.01 -10.92
CA ALA A 382 14.63 1.71 -10.72
C ALA A 382 15.74 1.75 -9.67
N TYR A 383 16.55 2.79 -9.66
CA TYR A 383 17.60 2.96 -8.64
C TYR A 383 17.04 3.07 -7.22
N GLN A 384 16.04 3.92 -7.00
CA GLN A 384 15.40 4.06 -5.70
C GLN A 384 14.78 2.74 -5.22
N SER A 385 14.14 2.01 -6.12
CA SER A 385 13.62 0.67 -5.82
C SER A 385 14.75 -0.31 -5.47
N ALA A 386 15.91 -0.23 -6.14
CA ALA A 386 17.07 -1.07 -5.85
C ALA A 386 17.67 -0.76 -4.46
N ASP A 387 17.69 0.51 -4.04
CA ASP A 387 18.11 0.90 -2.70
C ASP A 387 17.22 0.28 -1.62
N LEU A 388 15.88 0.31 -1.82
CA LEU A 388 14.95 -0.33 -0.90
C LEU A 388 15.14 -1.85 -0.84
N VAL A 389 15.30 -2.50 -1.99
CA VAL A 389 15.53 -3.95 -2.07
C VAL A 389 16.84 -4.34 -1.36
N SER A 390 17.90 -3.52 -1.53
CA SER A 390 19.17 -3.74 -0.85
C SER A 390 19.04 -3.60 0.67
N ALA A 391 18.28 -2.61 1.14
CA ALA A 391 17.96 -2.43 2.55
C ALA A 391 17.16 -3.62 3.11
N MET A 392 16.14 -4.08 2.38
CA MET A 392 15.36 -5.27 2.77
C MET A 392 16.21 -6.53 2.83
N ALA A 393 17.08 -6.74 1.84
CA ALA A 393 17.98 -7.88 1.80
C ALA A 393 18.96 -7.88 2.97
N SER A 394 19.48 -6.70 3.34
CA SER A 394 20.34 -6.50 4.50
C SER A 394 19.61 -6.83 5.82
N ASP A 395 18.39 -6.34 6.00
CA ASP A 395 17.61 -6.54 7.22
C ASP A 395 17.12 -7.99 7.38
N CYS A 396 16.79 -8.68 6.27
CA CYS A 396 16.35 -10.08 6.29
C CYS A 396 17.47 -11.10 6.18
N GLY A 397 18.71 -10.68 5.85
CA GLY A 397 19.83 -11.58 5.57
C GLY A 397 19.58 -12.50 4.34
N ARG A 398 18.73 -12.08 3.40
CA ARG A 398 18.33 -12.86 2.22
C ARG A 398 18.49 -12.05 0.95
N LYS A 399 19.07 -12.66 -0.07
CA LYS A 399 19.11 -12.05 -1.41
C LYS A 399 17.70 -12.13 -2.05
N PRO A 400 17.27 -11.09 -2.77
CA PRO A 400 16.03 -11.13 -3.53
C PRO A 400 16.09 -12.23 -4.60
N SER A 401 15.03 -13.03 -4.71
CA SER A 401 14.90 -14.07 -5.72
C SER A 401 14.28 -13.56 -7.00
N GLU A 402 13.19 -12.80 -6.85
CA GLU A 402 12.45 -12.17 -7.93
C GLU A 402 11.68 -10.96 -7.41
N LEU A 403 11.43 -10.00 -8.29
CA LEU A 403 10.56 -8.86 -8.03
C LEU A 403 9.32 -8.97 -8.90
N ARG A 404 8.15 -9.04 -8.29
CA ARG A 404 6.86 -8.98 -8.98
C ARG A 404 6.38 -7.54 -9.04
N VAL A 405 5.91 -7.11 -10.21
CA VAL A 405 5.62 -5.70 -10.48
C VAL A 405 4.21 -5.50 -10.98
N ASP A 406 3.59 -4.40 -10.54
CA ASP A 406 2.28 -3.93 -11.00
C ASP A 406 2.22 -2.40 -10.98
N GLY A 407 1.03 -1.85 -11.22
CA GLY A 407 0.83 -0.41 -11.34
C GLY A 407 1.15 0.13 -12.74
N GLY A 408 0.72 1.36 -13.01
CA GLY A 408 0.73 1.93 -14.36
C GLY A 408 2.11 2.00 -15.04
N ALA A 409 3.18 2.31 -14.28
CA ALA A 409 4.52 2.41 -14.86
C ALA A 409 5.17 1.05 -15.14
N SER A 410 4.62 -0.07 -14.65
CA SER A 410 5.08 -1.43 -14.99
C SER A 410 4.81 -1.80 -16.46
N ALA A 411 4.00 -1.02 -17.17
CA ALA A 411 3.79 -1.16 -18.61
C ALA A 411 5.04 -0.75 -19.42
N ASN A 412 5.90 0.11 -18.89
CA ASN A 412 7.11 0.57 -19.54
C ASN A 412 8.19 -0.52 -19.49
N GLN A 413 8.42 -1.19 -20.62
CA GLN A 413 9.34 -2.34 -20.66
C GLN A 413 10.81 -1.91 -20.53
N PHE A 414 11.19 -0.69 -20.92
CA PHE A 414 12.54 -0.18 -20.67
C PHE A 414 12.80 -0.09 -19.17
N LEU A 415 11.87 0.53 -18.43
CA LEU A 415 11.97 0.64 -16.97
C LEU A 415 12.04 -0.74 -16.31
N MET A 416 11.21 -1.69 -16.73
CA MET A 416 11.18 -3.03 -16.14
C MET A 416 12.46 -3.84 -16.43
N GLN A 417 13.02 -3.73 -17.64
CA GLN A 417 14.33 -4.34 -17.97
C GLN A 417 15.44 -3.71 -17.14
N PHE A 418 15.48 -2.39 -17.08
CA PHE A 418 16.48 -1.67 -16.30
C PHE A 418 16.36 -1.99 -14.79
N GLN A 419 15.12 -2.19 -14.29
CA GLN A 419 14.91 -2.66 -12.93
C GLN A 419 15.49 -4.06 -12.69
N ALA A 420 15.32 -5.00 -13.63
CA ALA A 420 15.93 -6.32 -13.54
C ALA A 420 17.47 -6.22 -13.52
N ASP A 421 18.02 -5.35 -14.36
CA ASP A 421 19.46 -5.12 -14.51
C ASP A 421 20.08 -4.59 -13.20
N VAL A 422 19.53 -3.52 -12.63
CA VAL A 422 20.09 -2.91 -11.39
C VAL A 422 19.83 -3.74 -10.14
N LEU A 423 18.80 -4.59 -10.12
CA LEU A 423 18.56 -5.54 -9.03
C LEU A 423 19.41 -6.80 -9.14
N GLY A 424 19.76 -7.21 -10.36
CA GLY A 424 20.40 -8.49 -10.60
C GLY A 424 19.50 -9.70 -10.32
N CYS A 425 18.16 -9.52 -10.36
CA CYS A 425 17.17 -10.58 -10.21
C CYS A 425 16.06 -10.46 -11.25
N LYS A 426 15.23 -11.50 -11.36
CA LYS A 426 14.10 -11.48 -12.31
C LYS A 426 13.06 -10.43 -11.91
N VAL A 427 12.52 -9.75 -12.92
CA VAL A 427 11.31 -8.91 -12.79
C VAL A 427 10.17 -9.61 -13.51
N ILE A 428 9.05 -9.79 -12.82
CA ILE A 428 7.89 -10.54 -13.31
C ILE A 428 6.65 -9.67 -13.21
N ARG A 429 5.90 -9.54 -14.32
CA ARG A 429 4.61 -8.87 -14.35
C ARG A 429 3.49 -9.91 -14.51
N PRO A 430 2.41 -9.86 -13.69
CA PRO A 430 1.28 -10.76 -13.83
C PRO A 430 0.40 -10.38 -15.01
N ALA A 431 -0.38 -11.34 -15.51
CA ALA A 431 -1.39 -11.09 -16.54
C ALA A 431 -2.53 -10.20 -16.02
N VAL A 432 -2.88 -10.31 -14.75
CA VAL A 432 -3.85 -9.45 -14.07
C VAL A 432 -3.09 -8.38 -13.29
N ILE A 433 -3.09 -7.17 -13.79
CA ILE A 433 -2.38 -6.02 -13.18
C ILE A 433 -3.12 -5.41 -11.99
N GLU A 434 -4.42 -5.71 -11.81
CA GLU A 434 -5.24 -5.31 -10.65
C GLU A 434 -4.97 -6.22 -9.45
N THR A 435 -3.72 -6.33 -9.04
CA THR A 435 -3.25 -7.30 -8.04
C THR A 435 -3.82 -7.05 -6.65
N THR A 436 -4.13 -5.79 -6.32
CA THR A 436 -4.80 -5.42 -5.06
C THR A 436 -6.20 -6.05 -4.98
N ALA A 437 -7.01 -5.86 -5.99
CA ALA A 437 -8.34 -6.47 -6.07
C ALA A 437 -8.26 -8.00 -6.16
N LEU A 438 -7.29 -8.52 -6.94
CA LEU A 438 -7.07 -9.97 -7.05
C LEU A 438 -6.75 -10.60 -5.70
N GLY A 439 -5.88 -9.98 -4.89
CA GLY A 439 -5.55 -10.49 -3.57
C GLY A 439 -6.76 -10.61 -2.65
N ALA A 440 -7.62 -9.60 -2.62
CA ALA A 440 -8.85 -9.64 -1.84
C ALA A 440 -9.83 -10.74 -2.32
N ALA A 441 -9.94 -10.92 -3.64
CA ALA A 441 -10.75 -12.00 -4.21
C ALA A 441 -10.18 -13.39 -3.86
N LEU A 442 -8.86 -13.57 -3.98
CA LEU A 442 -8.20 -14.84 -3.65
C LEU A 442 -8.34 -15.19 -2.16
N LEU A 443 -8.17 -14.20 -1.26
CA LEU A 443 -8.36 -14.38 0.18
C LEU A 443 -9.81 -14.75 0.51
N ALA A 444 -10.79 -14.06 -0.11
CA ALA A 444 -12.20 -14.35 0.10
C ALA A 444 -12.60 -15.72 -0.48
N GLY A 445 -12.12 -16.05 -1.68
CA GLY A 445 -12.36 -17.35 -2.30
C GLY A 445 -11.73 -18.51 -1.54
N LEU A 446 -10.55 -18.31 -0.97
CA LEU A 446 -9.89 -19.28 -0.07
C LEU A 446 -10.76 -19.57 1.17
N ALA A 447 -11.33 -18.53 1.79
CA ALA A 447 -12.17 -18.65 2.97
C ALA A 447 -13.45 -19.46 2.74
N VAL A 448 -13.98 -19.48 1.52
CA VAL A 448 -15.23 -20.19 1.17
C VAL A 448 -15.01 -21.41 0.29
N GLY A 449 -13.74 -21.76 0.01
CA GLY A 449 -13.37 -22.99 -0.73
C GLY A 449 -13.53 -22.91 -2.25
N VAL A 450 -13.57 -21.69 -2.85
CA VAL A 450 -13.44 -21.51 -4.31
C VAL A 450 -12.06 -21.99 -4.77
N TRP A 451 -11.04 -21.65 -4.03
CA TRP A 451 -9.71 -22.25 -4.10
C TRP A 451 -9.45 -22.99 -2.80
N LYS A 452 -9.02 -24.22 -2.93
CA LYS A 452 -8.88 -25.14 -1.79
C LYS A 452 -7.74 -24.73 -0.85
N ASP A 453 -6.64 -24.29 -1.43
CA ASP A 453 -5.38 -24.00 -0.73
C ASP A 453 -4.49 -23.01 -1.53
N MET A 454 -3.37 -22.62 -0.93
CA MET A 454 -2.39 -21.73 -1.54
C MET A 454 -1.76 -22.30 -2.81
N ASP A 455 -1.67 -23.63 -2.95
CA ASP A 455 -1.10 -24.26 -4.13
C ASP A 455 -2.05 -24.18 -5.33
N GLU A 456 -3.35 -24.21 -5.08
CA GLU A 456 -4.32 -23.96 -6.13
C GLU A 456 -4.30 -22.50 -6.57
N ILE A 457 -4.16 -21.57 -5.65
CA ILE A 457 -3.98 -20.14 -5.95
C ILE A 457 -2.71 -19.91 -6.78
N ARG A 458 -1.59 -20.58 -6.46
CA ARG A 458 -0.35 -20.50 -7.26
C ARG A 458 -0.57 -20.97 -8.70
N ARG A 459 -1.41 -21.98 -8.93
CA ARG A 459 -1.69 -22.53 -10.27
C ARG A 459 -2.56 -21.62 -11.12
N VAL A 460 -3.48 -20.88 -10.53
CA VAL A 460 -4.32 -19.92 -11.26
C VAL A 460 -3.63 -18.59 -11.52
N TRP A 461 -2.57 -18.27 -10.76
CA TRP A 461 -1.76 -17.07 -10.99
C TRP A 461 -1.00 -17.18 -12.32
N GLN A 462 -1.17 -16.21 -13.21
CA GLN A 462 -0.59 -16.21 -14.54
C GLN A 462 0.40 -15.06 -14.71
N MET A 463 1.52 -15.36 -15.35
CA MET A 463 2.55 -14.40 -15.74
C MET A 463 2.31 -13.88 -17.16
N ASP A 464 2.43 -12.56 -17.35
CA ASP A 464 2.45 -11.91 -18.66
C ASP A 464 3.87 -11.71 -19.17
N LEU A 465 4.76 -11.21 -18.31
CA LEU A 465 6.14 -10.82 -18.69
C LEU A 465 7.14 -11.31 -17.64
N SER A 466 8.28 -11.84 -18.11
CA SER A 466 9.43 -12.18 -17.27
C SER A 466 10.70 -11.64 -17.92
N LEU A 467 11.42 -10.79 -17.20
CA LEU A 467 12.66 -10.17 -17.63
C LEU A 467 13.80 -10.65 -16.73
N THR A 468 14.89 -11.10 -17.35
CA THR A 468 16.13 -11.48 -16.66
C THR A 468 17.16 -10.35 -16.78
N PRO A 469 18.06 -10.20 -15.79
CA PRO A 469 19.15 -9.24 -15.87
C PRO A 469 20.00 -9.45 -17.15
N GLN A 470 20.31 -8.37 -17.84
CA GLN A 470 21.20 -8.34 -18.99
C GLN A 470 22.56 -7.67 -18.64
N MET A 471 22.56 -6.83 -17.62
CA MET A 471 23.72 -6.13 -17.09
C MET A 471 24.61 -7.08 -16.30
N THR A 472 25.92 -7.05 -16.54
CA THR A 472 26.88 -7.80 -15.73
C THR A 472 26.94 -7.25 -14.29
N GLU A 473 27.45 -8.04 -13.36
CA GLU A 473 27.60 -7.61 -11.96
C GLU A 473 28.50 -6.36 -11.86
N GLN A 474 29.59 -6.33 -12.61
CA GLN A 474 30.51 -5.18 -12.63
C GLN A 474 29.85 -3.91 -13.18
N GLU A 475 29.06 -4.00 -14.23
CA GLU A 475 28.30 -2.86 -14.76
C GLU A 475 27.27 -2.36 -13.76
N ARG A 476 26.54 -3.27 -13.12
CA ARG A 476 25.55 -2.95 -12.08
C ARG A 476 26.21 -2.21 -10.91
N GLU A 477 27.32 -2.73 -10.36
CA GLU A 477 28.04 -2.11 -9.26
C GLU A 477 28.54 -0.70 -9.62
N LYS A 478 29.09 -0.53 -10.83
CA LYS A 478 29.53 0.78 -11.33
C LYS A 478 28.34 1.75 -11.41
N THR A 479 27.23 1.31 -11.96
CA THR A 479 26.02 2.09 -12.15
C THR A 479 25.43 2.53 -10.81
N MET A 480 25.30 1.60 -9.87
CA MET A 480 24.81 1.89 -8.51
C MET A 480 25.76 2.79 -7.73
N THR A 481 27.07 2.63 -7.89
CA THR A 481 28.08 3.53 -7.27
C THR A 481 27.89 4.98 -7.73
N LEU A 482 27.63 5.20 -9.00
CA LEU A 482 27.39 6.55 -9.56
C LEU A 482 26.04 7.11 -9.09
N TRP A 483 25.00 6.28 -8.99
CA TRP A 483 23.73 6.63 -8.40
C TRP A 483 23.88 7.10 -6.95
N HIS A 484 24.52 6.30 -6.09
CA HIS A 484 24.75 6.67 -4.69
C HIS A 484 25.59 7.95 -4.54
N ARG A 485 26.50 8.21 -5.50
CA ARG A 485 27.24 9.47 -5.54
C ARG A 485 26.33 10.66 -5.87
N ALA A 486 25.33 10.47 -6.76
CA ALA A 486 24.35 11.50 -7.07
C ALA A 486 23.41 11.77 -5.88
N VAL A 487 22.89 10.73 -5.24
CA VAL A 487 22.07 10.84 -4.02
C VAL A 487 22.81 11.63 -2.93
N LYS A 488 24.08 11.27 -2.65
CA LYS A 488 24.87 11.97 -1.63
C LYS A 488 25.01 13.48 -1.89
N ARG A 489 24.94 13.93 -3.16
CA ARG A 489 25.02 15.34 -3.52
C ARG A 489 23.69 16.08 -3.44
N SER A 490 22.56 15.36 -3.44
CA SER A 490 21.22 15.95 -3.27
C SER A 490 20.83 16.10 -1.79
N MET A 491 21.53 15.40 -0.90
CA MET A 491 21.22 15.39 0.53
C MET A 491 21.52 16.73 1.18
N ARG A 492 20.75 17.07 2.21
CA ARG A 492 20.88 18.27 3.07
C ARG A 492 20.83 19.59 2.30
N TRP A 493 20.31 19.60 1.08
CA TRP A 493 20.31 20.78 0.21
C TRP A 493 19.56 21.98 0.81
N ALA A 494 18.45 21.75 1.48
CA ALA A 494 17.60 22.78 2.08
C ALA A 494 17.80 22.93 3.60
N GLU A 495 18.86 22.37 4.15
CA GLU A 495 19.23 22.56 5.55
C GLU A 495 19.74 24.00 5.72
N GLU A 496 19.19 24.74 6.67
CA GLU A 496 19.67 26.08 6.98
C GLU A 496 21.07 25.97 7.63
N GLU A 497 22.06 26.70 7.10
CA GLU A 497 23.36 26.86 7.77
C GLU A 497 23.13 27.65 9.07
N GLU A 498 23.47 27.07 10.23
CA GLU A 498 23.46 27.74 11.53
C GLU A 498 24.43 28.91 11.59
#